data_099d6ba644fbb791b7296fa4422e6858
#
_entry.id   099d6ba644fbb791b7296fa4422e6858
#
_cell.length_a   1.000
_cell.length_b   1.000
_cell.length_c   1.000
_cell.angle_alpha   90.00
_cell.angle_beta   90.00
_cell.angle_gamma   90.00
#
_symmetry.space_group_name_H-M   'P 1'
#
loop_
_entity.id
_entity.type
_entity.pdbx_description
1 polymer ?
#
loop_
_entity_poly.entity_id
_entity_poly.type
_entity_poly.pdbx_seq_one_letter_code
_entity_poly.pdbx_strand_id
1 'polypeptide(L)'
;MVKIRLARFGRKKRPFYRIVVTDSRKRRDSGWIESIGYYNPLTDPKDIKIDMERMNYWLSVGAQMSDRVSKLKKIYEERMANA
;
A
#
# COMPACT_ATOMS: atom_id res chain seq x y z
N MET A 1 7.49 -15.61 0.59
CA MET A 1 6.31 -15.02 1.24
C MET A 1 5.95 -13.70 0.57
N VAL A 2 4.70 -13.54 0.23
CA VAL A 2 4.22 -12.32 -0.41
C VAL A 2 3.81 -11.31 0.65
N LYS A 3 4.27 -10.06 0.50
CA LYS A 3 3.96 -8.99 1.45
C LYS A 3 3.41 -7.77 0.72
N ILE A 4 2.52 -7.07 1.40
CA ILE A 4 1.98 -5.80 0.95
C ILE A 4 2.58 -4.72 1.86
N ARG A 5 3.31 -3.79 1.27
CA ARG A 5 4.02 -2.77 2.04
C ARG A 5 4.06 -1.43 1.32
N LEU A 6 4.49 -0.40 2.03
CA LEU A 6 4.71 0.91 1.42
C LEU A 6 6.12 0.98 0.84
N ALA A 7 6.22 1.53 -0.37
CA ALA A 7 7.48 1.87 -0.99
C ALA A 7 7.55 3.38 -1.10
N ARG A 8 8.67 3.96 -0.67
CA ARG A 8 8.82 5.41 -0.67
C ARG A 8 9.26 5.92 -2.04
N PHE A 9 8.56 6.96 -2.50
CA PHE A 9 8.90 7.72 -3.70
C PHE A 9 8.91 9.20 -3.35
N GLY A 10 9.24 10.03 -4.31
CA GLY A 10 9.24 11.47 -4.11
C GLY A 10 10.59 12.01 -3.69
N ARG A 11 10.63 13.31 -3.43
CA ARG A 11 11.86 14.00 -3.09
C ARG A 11 12.12 13.99 -1.58
N LYS A 12 13.33 14.38 -1.19
CA LYS A 12 13.83 14.31 0.18
C LYS A 12 12.89 14.88 1.25
N LYS A 13 12.19 15.97 0.99
CA LYS A 13 11.27 16.59 1.95
C LYS A 13 9.80 16.46 1.53
N ARG A 14 9.52 15.70 0.49
CA ARG A 14 8.17 15.49 -0.02
C ARG A 14 7.94 14.02 -0.27
N PRO A 15 7.73 13.23 0.79
CA PRO A 15 7.53 11.80 0.64
C PRO A 15 6.19 11.51 -0.02
N PHE A 16 6.22 10.52 -0.89
CA PHE A 16 5.03 9.96 -1.52
C PHE A 16 5.21 8.45 -1.46
N TYR A 17 4.17 7.73 -1.12
CA TYR A 17 4.26 6.29 -0.96
C TYR A 17 3.34 5.56 -1.91
N ARG A 18 3.79 4.43 -2.40
CA ARG A 18 2.94 3.49 -3.14
C ARG A 18 2.73 2.25 -2.28
N ILE A 19 1.53 1.70 -2.36
CA ILE A 19 1.21 0.43 -1.71
C ILE A 19 1.52 -0.65 -2.73
N VAL A 20 2.53 -1.48 -2.43
CA VAL A 20 3.06 -2.42 -3.40
C VAL A 20 3.03 -3.84 -2.84
N VAL A 21 2.91 -4.80 -3.75
CA VAL A 21 2.98 -6.22 -3.45
C VAL A 21 4.37 -6.71 -3.82
N THR A 22 5.06 -7.33 -2.88
CA THR A 22 6.41 -7.83 -3.09
C THR A 22 6.52 -9.27 -2.64
N ASP A 23 7.52 -9.98 -3.17
CA ASP A 23 7.84 -11.32 -2.70
C ASP A 23 9.20 -11.27 -2.00
N SER A 24 9.24 -11.67 -0.73
CA SER A 24 10.46 -11.63 0.07
C SER A 24 11.57 -12.54 -0.47
N ARG A 25 11.22 -13.48 -1.35
CA ARG A 25 12.20 -14.36 -1.99
C ARG A 25 12.87 -13.75 -3.20
N LYS A 26 12.34 -12.64 -3.71
CA LYS A 26 12.93 -11.95 -4.86
C LYS A 26 13.94 -10.91 -4.38
N ARG A 27 14.98 -10.68 -5.20
CA ARG A 27 15.98 -9.68 -4.88
C ARG A 27 15.36 -8.28 -4.87
N ARG A 28 15.96 -7.38 -4.10
CA ARG A 28 15.55 -5.97 -4.02
C ARG A 28 15.40 -5.30 -5.38
N ASP A 29 16.31 -5.61 -6.28
CA ASP A 29 16.38 -4.94 -7.59
C ASP A 29 15.31 -5.41 -8.55
N SER A 30 14.61 -6.50 -8.25
CA SER A 30 13.59 -7.03 -9.14
C SER A 30 12.27 -6.28 -9.06
N GLY A 31 12.16 -5.29 -8.17
CA GLY A 31 10.97 -4.46 -8.07
C GLY A 31 9.80 -5.15 -7.40
N TRP A 32 8.61 -4.67 -7.73
CA TRP A 32 7.38 -5.17 -7.13
C TRP A 32 6.65 -6.09 -8.08
N ILE A 33 5.79 -6.94 -7.51
CA ILE A 33 4.89 -7.73 -8.31
C ILE A 33 3.82 -6.81 -8.92
N GLU A 34 3.27 -5.90 -8.08
CA GLU A 34 2.16 -5.06 -8.47
C GLU A 34 2.06 -3.85 -7.55
N SER A 35 1.58 -2.73 -8.06
CA SER A 35 1.23 -1.56 -7.25
C SER A 35 -0.29 -1.48 -7.15
N ILE A 36 -0.83 -1.46 -5.93
CA ILE A 36 -2.27 -1.52 -5.69
C ILE A 36 -2.83 -0.27 -5.02
N GLY A 37 -2.04 0.78 -4.91
CA GLY A 37 -2.52 2.02 -4.33
C GLY A 37 -1.41 2.99 -4.03
N TYR A 38 -1.79 4.12 -3.40
CA TYR A 38 -0.83 5.12 -3.01
C TYR A 38 -1.27 5.82 -1.73
N TYR A 39 -0.30 6.50 -1.10
CA TYR A 39 -0.53 7.29 0.10
C TYR A 39 0.29 8.56 0.01
N ASN A 40 -0.38 9.72 0.05
CA ASN A 40 0.28 11.02 0.06
C ASN A 40 0.01 11.70 1.40
N PRO A 41 1.00 11.74 2.30
CA PRO A 41 0.82 12.34 3.63
C PRO A 41 0.89 13.86 3.62
N LEU A 42 1.22 14.46 2.48
CA LEU A 42 1.40 15.92 2.38
C LEU A 42 0.11 16.68 2.18
N THR A 43 -0.95 16.00 1.76
CA THR A 43 -2.26 16.63 1.59
C THR A 43 -3.04 16.63 2.89
N ASP A 44 -4.03 17.52 3.02
CA ASP A 44 -4.92 17.57 4.17
C ASP A 44 -6.37 17.62 3.67
N PRO A 45 -7.16 16.57 3.91
CA PRO A 45 -6.78 15.32 4.58
C PRO A 45 -5.80 14.50 3.73
N LYS A 46 -5.09 13.60 4.37
CA LYS A 46 -4.12 12.75 3.68
C LYS A 46 -4.79 11.94 2.59
N ASP A 47 -4.19 11.93 1.41
CA ASP A 47 -4.75 11.27 0.24
C ASP A 47 -4.34 9.80 0.23
N ILE A 48 -5.31 8.92 0.31
CA ILE A 48 -5.10 7.47 0.30
C ILE A 48 -6.01 6.89 -0.76
N LYS A 49 -5.45 6.04 -1.61
CA LYS A 49 -6.25 5.27 -2.55
C LYS A 49 -5.75 3.84 -2.56
N ILE A 50 -6.68 2.90 -2.46
CA ILE A 50 -6.37 1.47 -2.46
C ILE A 50 -7.30 0.78 -3.45
N ASP A 51 -6.73 -0.05 -4.32
CA ASP A 51 -7.52 -0.95 -5.15
C ASP A 51 -7.94 -2.13 -4.27
N MET A 52 -9.12 -2.03 -3.70
CA MET A 52 -9.60 -3.03 -2.74
C MET A 52 -9.80 -4.42 -3.36
N GLU A 53 -10.14 -4.47 -4.63
CA GLU A 53 -10.28 -5.74 -5.33
C GLU A 53 -8.95 -6.48 -5.37
N ARG A 54 -7.86 -5.79 -5.74
CA ARG A 54 -6.54 -6.40 -5.76
C ARG A 54 -6.00 -6.66 -4.36
N MET A 55 -6.26 -5.75 -3.43
CA MET A 55 -5.88 -5.94 -2.03
C MET A 55 -6.51 -7.22 -1.48
N ASN A 56 -7.81 -7.39 -1.69
CA ASN A 56 -8.53 -8.58 -1.20
C ASN A 56 -8.04 -9.85 -1.89
N TYR A 57 -7.73 -9.78 -3.19
CA TYR A 57 -7.15 -10.90 -3.88
C TYR A 57 -5.86 -11.38 -3.22
N TRP A 58 -4.92 -10.45 -2.98
CA TRP A 58 -3.63 -10.82 -2.41
C TRP A 58 -3.77 -11.33 -0.98
N LEU A 59 -4.66 -10.73 -0.20
CA LEU A 59 -4.93 -11.22 1.17
C LEU A 59 -5.52 -12.63 1.14
N SER A 60 -6.39 -12.91 0.17
CA SER A 60 -7.02 -14.23 0.06
C SER A 60 -6.03 -15.33 -0.28
N VAL A 61 -4.92 -14.99 -0.93
CA VAL A 61 -3.87 -15.97 -1.26
C VAL A 61 -2.71 -15.96 -0.27
N GLY A 62 -2.91 -15.33 0.89
CA GLY A 62 -1.97 -15.41 2.00
C GLY A 62 -0.96 -14.29 2.10
N ALA A 63 -1.09 -13.21 1.34
CA ALA A 63 -0.19 -12.07 1.47
C ALA A 63 -0.36 -11.42 2.84
N GLN A 64 0.74 -10.93 3.41
CA GLN A 64 0.73 -10.27 4.70
C GLN A 64 0.94 -8.78 4.55
N MET A 65 0.15 -7.99 5.25
CA MET A 65 0.28 -6.53 5.24
C MET A 65 1.28 -6.09 6.30
N SER A 66 2.07 -5.05 5.98
CA SER A 66 2.84 -4.36 7.00
C SER A 66 1.89 -3.61 7.94
N ASP A 67 2.38 -3.22 9.11
CA ASP A 67 1.56 -2.49 10.08
C ASP A 67 1.01 -1.19 9.51
N ARG A 68 1.83 -0.47 8.74
CA ARG A 68 1.40 0.78 8.13
C ARG A 68 0.31 0.58 7.08
N VAL A 69 0.47 -0.44 6.25
CA VAL A 69 -0.54 -0.76 5.23
C VAL A 69 -1.85 -1.16 5.90
N SER A 70 -1.78 -1.94 6.97
CA SER A 70 -2.96 -2.33 7.73
C SER A 70 -3.71 -1.12 8.27
N LYS A 71 -2.99 -0.15 8.83
CA LYS A 71 -3.60 1.09 9.33
C LYS A 71 -4.22 1.91 8.21
N LEU A 72 -3.52 2.05 7.08
CA LEU A 72 -4.04 2.80 5.94
C LEU A 72 -5.27 2.14 5.35
N LYS A 73 -5.28 0.81 5.27
CA LYS A 73 -6.44 0.07 4.78
C LYS A 73 -7.67 0.34 5.65
N LYS A 74 -7.50 0.34 6.97
CA LYS A 74 -8.58 0.62 7.90
C LYS A 74 -9.13 2.04 7.72
N ILE A 75 -8.24 3.02 7.62
CA ILE A 75 -8.64 4.42 7.39
C ILE A 75 -9.40 4.55 6.07
N TYR A 76 -8.90 3.92 5.03
CA TYR A 76 -9.53 3.97 3.71
C TYR A 76 -10.93 3.36 3.74
N GLU A 77 -11.08 2.21 4.38
CA GLU A 77 -12.38 1.55 4.51
C GLU A 77 -13.38 2.42 5.28
N GLU A 78 -12.93 3.07 6.35
CA GLU A 78 -13.77 3.98 7.12
C GLU A 78 -14.23 5.17 6.28
N ARG A 79 -13.32 5.75 5.49
CA ARG A 79 -13.67 6.86 4.59
C ARG A 79 -14.68 6.45 3.54
N MET A 80 -14.53 5.25 2.98
CA MET A 80 -15.48 4.74 1.98
C MET A 80 -16.85 4.46 2.60
N ALA A 81 -16.89 3.95 3.82
CA ALA A 81 -18.13 3.68 4.52
C ALA A 81 -18.89 4.96 4.86
N ASN A 82 -18.19 6.07 5.05
CA ASN A 82 -18.77 7.35 5.41
C ASN A 82 -18.96 8.30 4.22
N ALA A 83 -18.61 7.85 3.03
CA ALA A 83 -18.74 8.66 1.82
C ALA A 83 -20.16 8.70 1.29
#